data_951dc30fc074e370945cb5ca288e82d0
#
_entry.id   951dc30fc074e370945cb5ca288e82d0
#
_cell.length_a   1.000
_cell.length_b   1.000
_cell.length_c   1.000
_cell.angle_alpha   90.00
_cell.angle_beta   90.00
_cell.angle_gamma   90.00
#
_symmetry.space_group_name_H-M   'P 1'
#
loop_
_entity.id
_entity.type
_entity.pdbx_description
1 polymer ?
#
loop_
_entity_poly.entity_id
_entity_poly.type
_entity_poly.pdbx_seq_one_letter_code
_entity_poly.pdbx_strand_id
1 'polypeptide(L)'
;MFQLAKARSACRLAIKALLFHIMTITCLDLEGVLVPEIWIAFSEATGIPELKRTTRDEPDYDKLMKFRLDILEKKGLGLKEIQDVIATIDPLPGAKEFLDELRSVCQTIILSDTFSQFAAPLMKKLGMPTIFCNELVVAADGKITGYKMRCEKSKLTTVKALQSIGYDTIASGDSFNDLGMIQASKAGFLFRSTEQIKKDYPQYPAFEEYADLLAAIKANI
;
A
#
# COMPACT_ATOMS: atom_id res chain seq x y z
N MET A 1 7.62 50.78 11.63
CA MET A 1 8.65 49.71 11.55
C MET A 1 8.21 48.38 12.19
N PHE A 2 7.55 48.34 13.35
CA PHE A 2 7.14 47.13 14.06
C PHE A 2 6.07 46.27 13.32
N GLN A 3 5.15 46.86 12.58
CA GLN A 3 4.11 46.09 11.85
C GLN A 3 4.66 45.36 10.62
N LEU A 4 5.63 45.95 9.92
CA LEU A 4 6.31 45.29 8.77
C LEU A 4 7.19 44.11 9.19
N ALA A 5 7.77 44.16 10.39
CA ALA A 5 8.55 43.05 10.94
C ALA A 5 7.66 41.86 11.32
N LYS A 6 6.49 42.12 11.93
CA LYS A 6 5.47 41.09 12.25
C LYS A 6 4.88 40.44 10.99
N ALA A 7 4.55 41.21 9.95
CA ALA A 7 4.07 40.71 8.68
C ALA A 7 5.08 39.81 7.96
N ARG A 8 6.38 40.21 7.96
CA ARG A 8 7.47 39.41 7.40
C ARG A 8 7.72 38.11 8.18
N SER A 9 7.57 38.16 9.53
CA SER A 9 7.70 36.97 10.37
C SER A 9 6.55 36.01 10.13
N ALA A 10 5.30 36.49 10.06
CA ALA A 10 4.12 35.67 9.76
C ALA A 10 4.19 35.05 8.34
N CYS A 11 4.62 35.83 7.35
CA CYS A 11 4.82 35.34 5.98
C CYS A 11 5.94 34.27 5.91
N ARG A 12 7.05 34.44 6.63
CA ARG A 12 8.12 33.42 6.73
C ARG A 12 7.66 32.15 7.43
N LEU A 13 6.81 32.25 8.47
CA LEU A 13 6.20 31.08 9.13
C LEU A 13 5.23 30.35 8.20
N ALA A 14 4.37 31.09 7.48
CA ALA A 14 3.45 30.51 6.51
C ALA A 14 4.17 29.83 5.33
N ILE A 15 5.26 30.43 4.81
CA ILE A 15 6.09 29.82 3.78
C ILE A 15 6.83 28.59 4.32
N LYS A 16 7.33 28.62 5.56
CA LYS A 16 7.91 27.43 6.19
C LYS A 16 6.87 26.31 6.37
N ALA A 17 5.68 26.64 6.84
CA ALA A 17 4.59 25.66 6.98
C ALA A 17 4.21 25.05 5.61
N LEU A 18 4.10 25.87 4.56
CA LEU A 18 3.80 25.41 3.21
C LEU A 18 4.93 24.52 2.63
N LEU A 19 6.20 24.85 2.89
CA LEU A 19 7.35 24.04 2.46
C LEU A 19 7.43 22.71 3.22
N PHE A 20 7.01 22.66 4.50
CA PHE A 20 6.96 21.41 5.26
C PHE A 20 5.94 20.42 4.70
N HIS A 21 4.79 20.89 4.19
CA HIS A 21 3.76 20.02 3.59
C HIS A 21 4.24 19.32 2.30
N ILE A 22 5.14 19.94 1.54
CA ILE A 22 5.68 19.39 0.29
C ILE A 22 6.73 18.30 0.56
N MET A 23 7.30 18.27 1.76
CA MET A 23 8.39 17.36 2.15
C MET A 23 7.92 16.09 2.87
N THR A 24 6.62 15.88 3.02
CA THR A 24 6.05 14.68 3.65
C THR A 24 5.41 13.79 2.59
N ILE A 25 5.71 12.50 2.66
CA ILE A 25 5.10 11.47 1.80
C ILE A 25 4.40 10.45 2.69
N THR A 26 3.11 10.21 2.41
CA THR A 26 2.37 9.12 3.04
C THR A 26 2.56 7.84 2.25
N CYS A 27 3.02 6.79 2.90
CA CYS A 27 3.23 5.46 2.36
C CYS A 27 2.12 4.53 2.88
N LEU A 28 1.27 4.04 2.00
CA LEU A 28 0.15 3.15 2.34
C LEU A 28 0.41 1.75 1.80
N ASP A 29 0.01 0.72 2.53
CA ASP A 29 -0.21 -0.58 1.92
C ASP A 29 -1.43 -0.55 0.98
N LEU A 30 -1.55 -1.56 0.12
CA LEU A 30 -2.65 -1.72 -0.82
C LEU A 30 -3.72 -2.69 -0.28
N GLU A 31 -3.31 -3.96 -0.10
CA GLU A 31 -4.20 -5.05 0.32
C GLU A 31 -4.53 -4.92 1.81
N GLY A 32 -5.78 -5.13 2.21
CA GLY A 32 -6.24 -4.86 3.58
C GLY A 32 -6.45 -3.39 3.92
N VAL A 33 -5.82 -2.45 3.18
CA VAL A 33 -5.92 -1.01 3.41
C VAL A 33 -6.83 -0.32 2.39
N LEU A 34 -6.64 -0.55 1.09
CA LEU A 34 -7.40 0.10 0.02
C LEU A 34 -8.23 -0.89 -0.81
N VAL A 35 -7.78 -2.14 -0.89
CA VAL A 35 -8.45 -3.21 -1.63
C VAL A 35 -8.47 -4.48 -0.78
N PRO A 36 -9.37 -5.43 -1.06
CA PRO A 36 -9.31 -6.75 -0.45
C PRO A 36 -8.01 -7.47 -0.80
N GLU A 37 -7.64 -8.49 0.00
CA GLU A 37 -6.58 -9.44 -0.33
C GLU A 37 -6.83 -10.06 -1.73
N ILE A 38 -5.98 -9.73 -2.70
CA ILE A 38 -6.22 -10.05 -4.12
C ILE A 38 -6.33 -11.55 -4.34
N TRP A 39 -5.45 -12.36 -3.73
CA TRP A 39 -5.49 -13.80 -3.89
C TRP A 39 -6.72 -14.44 -3.25
N ILE A 40 -7.19 -13.91 -2.14
CA ILE A 40 -8.41 -14.39 -1.48
C ILE A 40 -9.63 -14.06 -2.36
N ALA A 41 -9.74 -12.79 -2.78
CA ALA A 41 -10.84 -12.35 -3.64
C ALA A 41 -10.84 -13.07 -5.00
N PHE A 42 -9.66 -13.30 -5.58
CA PHE A 42 -9.51 -14.08 -6.80
C PHE A 42 -9.94 -15.53 -6.62
N SER A 43 -9.56 -16.17 -5.51
CA SER A 43 -10.00 -17.52 -5.14
C SER A 43 -11.52 -17.62 -5.05
N GLU A 44 -12.16 -16.63 -4.43
CA GLU A 44 -13.63 -16.58 -4.28
C GLU A 44 -14.33 -16.38 -5.62
N ALA A 45 -13.85 -15.46 -6.42
CA ALA A 45 -14.42 -15.17 -7.73
C ALA A 45 -14.27 -16.33 -8.73
N THR A 46 -13.21 -17.14 -8.60
CA THR A 46 -12.94 -18.26 -9.51
C THR A 46 -13.42 -19.62 -8.97
N GLY A 47 -13.78 -19.70 -7.70
CA GLY A 47 -14.12 -20.95 -7.02
C GLY A 47 -12.93 -21.92 -6.89
N ILE A 48 -11.69 -21.40 -6.80
CA ILE A 48 -10.46 -22.17 -6.61
C ILE A 48 -9.96 -21.98 -5.18
N PRO A 49 -10.44 -22.78 -4.21
CA PRO A 49 -10.18 -22.55 -2.78
C PRO A 49 -8.69 -22.68 -2.38
N GLU A 50 -7.91 -23.42 -3.15
CA GLU A 50 -6.47 -23.62 -2.92
C GLU A 50 -5.68 -22.30 -3.01
N LEU A 51 -6.19 -21.31 -3.75
CA LEU A 51 -5.56 -19.99 -3.89
C LEU A 51 -5.75 -19.07 -2.69
N LYS A 52 -6.61 -19.45 -1.72
CA LYS A 52 -6.75 -18.72 -0.43
C LYS A 52 -5.52 -18.85 0.48
N ARG A 53 -4.64 -19.79 0.18
CA ARG A 53 -3.40 -19.98 0.95
C ARG A 53 -2.55 -18.72 0.95
N THR A 54 -2.12 -18.29 2.14
CA THR A 54 -1.35 -17.06 2.37
C THR A 54 0.03 -17.36 2.97
N THR A 55 0.82 -16.33 3.23
CA THR A 55 2.10 -16.46 3.95
C THR A 55 1.93 -16.93 5.40
N ARG A 56 0.72 -16.93 5.95
CA ARG A 56 0.41 -17.53 7.26
C ARG A 56 0.39 -19.05 7.18
N ASP A 57 0.01 -19.62 6.03
CA ASP A 57 -0.05 -21.05 5.78
C ASP A 57 1.26 -21.61 5.22
N GLU A 58 1.98 -20.81 4.44
CA GLU A 58 3.29 -21.12 3.89
C GLU A 58 4.19 -19.88 4.00
N PRO A 59 5.04 -19.81 5.03
CA PRO A 59 5.93 -18.66 5.24
C PRO A 59 7.01 -18.47 4.16
N ASP A 60 7.35 -19.55 3.44
CA ASP A 60 8.27 -19.49 2.32
C ASP A 60 7.55 -18.94 1.09
N TYR A 61 7.81 -17.67 0.77
CA TYR A 61 7.14 -16.97 -0.31
C TYR A 61 7.38 -17.62 -1.68
N ASP A 62 8.58 -18.15 -1.94
CA ASP A 62 8.90 -18.82 -3.20
C ASP A 62 8.08 -20.11 -3.37
N LYS A 63 7.93 -20.89 -2.29
CA LYS A 63 7.08 -22.08 -2.30
C LYS A 63 5.61 -21.72 -2.50
N LEU A 64 5.14 -20.69 -1.81
CA LEU A 64 3.77 -20.20 -1.96
C LEU A 64 3.48 -19.76 -3.40
N MET A 65 4.38 -18.96 -3.99
CA MET A 65 4.21 -18.49 -5.36
C MET A 65 4.29 -19.62 -6.38
N LYS A 66 5.22 -20.56 -6.22
CA LYS A 66 5.29 -21.73 -7.08
C LYS A 66 4.00 -22.54 -7.03
N PHE A 67 3.48 -22.79 -5.83
CA PHE A 67 2.20 -23.48 -5.64
C PHE A 67 1.05 -22.75 -6.37
N ARG A 68 0.96 -21.44 -6.26
CA ARG A 68 -0.06 -20.62 -6.95
C ARG A 68 0.09 -20.70 -8.48
N LEU A 69 1.31 -20.55 -9.00
CA LEU A 69 1.58 -20.64 -10.43
C LEU A 69 1.25 -22.02 -11.00
N ASP A 70 1.56 -23.10 -10.27
CA ASP A 70 1.20 -24.47 -10.67
C ASP A 70 -0.33 -24.66 -10.77
N ILE A 71 -1.11 -24.03 -9.87
CA ILE A 71 -2.58 -24.06 -9.94
C ILE A 71 -3.08 -23.28 -11.17
N LEU A 72 -2.58 -22.07 -11.38
CA LEU A 72 -2.97 -21.25 -12.53
C LEU A 72 -2.71 -21.99 -13.85
N GLU A 73 -1.54 -22.62 -13.98
CA GLU A 73 -1.19 -23.43 -15.15
C GLU A 73 -2.15 -24.61 -15.33
N LYS A 74 -2.39 -25.38 -14.27
CA LYS A 74 -3.33 -26.55 -14.31
C LYS A 74 -4.77 -26.16 -14.67
N LYS A 75 -5.17 -24.93 -14.32
CA LYS A 75 -6.51 -24.39 -14.61
C LYS A 75 -6.56 -23.64 -15.95
N GLY A 76 -5.43 -23.50 -16.67
CA GLY A 76 -5.35 -22.77 -17.92
C GLY A 76 -5.60 -21.26 -17.76
N LEU A 77 -5.27 -20.69 -16.60
CA LEU A 77 -5.46 -19.27 -16.30
C LEU A 77 -4.19 -18.50 -16.64
N GLY A 78 -4.24 -17.73 -17.70
CA GLY A 78 -3.22 -16.77 -18.08
C GLY A 78 -3.43 -15.40 -17.44
N LEU A 79 -2.54 -14.45 -17.76
CA LEU A 79 -2.61 -13.11 -17.21
C LEU A 79 -3.93 -12.40 -17.52
N LYS A 80 -4.45 -12.57 -18.76
CA LYS A 80 -5.68 -11.90 -19.18
C LYS A 80 -6.88 -12.34 -18.33
N GLU A 81 -7.07 -13.65 -18.18
CA GLU A 81 -8.16 -14.24 -17.42
C GLU A 81 -8.11 -13.76 -15.95
N ILE A 82 -6.90 -13.70 -15.37
CA ILE A 82 -6.69 -13.21 -14.01
C ILE A 82 -7.03 -11.73 -13.89
N GLN A 83 -6.58 -10.90 -14.83
CA GLN A 83 -6.91 -9.47 -14.86
C GLN A 83 -8.40 -9.21 -15.04
N ASP A 84 -9.08 -10.00 -15.87
CA ASP A 84 -10.53 -9.91 -16.06
C ASP A 84 -11.29 -10.20 -14.75
N VAL A 85 -10.85 -11.20 -13.98
CA VAL A 85 -11.41 -11.48 -12.65
C VAL A 85 -11.09 -10.37 -11.66
N ILE A 86 -9.83 -9.91 -11.58
CA ILE A 86 -9.43 -8.82 -10.66
C ILE A 86 -10.20 -7.52 -11.00
N ALA A 87 -10.52 -7.28 -12.27
CA ALA A 87 -11.32 -6.12 -12.67
C ALA A 87 -12.75 -6.14 -12.10
N THR A 88 -13.26 -7.29 -11.67
CA THR A 88 -14.56 -7.41 -10.97
C THR A 88 -14.47 -7.06 -9.48
N ILE A 89 -13.25 -7.07 -8.89
CA ILE A 89 -13.02 -6.75 -7.49
C ILE A 89 -13.10 -5.22 -7.32
N ASP A 90 -13.84 -4.76 -6.33
CA ASP A 90 -13.91 -3.34 -6.00
C ASP A 90 -12.95 -2.97 -4.86
N PRO A 91 -12.47 -1.72 -4.83
CA PRO A 91 -11.84 -1.17 -3.65
C PRO A 91 -12.72 -1.32 -2.41
N LEU A 92 -12.10 -1.32 -1.23
CA LEU A 92 -12.83 -1.34 0.04
C LEU A 92 -13.74 -0.11 0.14
N PRO A 93 -14.94 -0.24 0.74
CA PRO A 93 -15.86 0.88 0.91
C PRO A 93 -15.18 2.10 1.56
N GLY A 94 -15.27 3.26 0.90
CA GLY A 94 -14.62 4.50 1.36
C GLY A 94 -13.15 4.67 1.02
N ALA A 95 -12.49 3.64 0.47
CA ALA A 95 -11.05 3.69 0.16
C ALA A 95 -10.69 4.72 -0.91
N LYS A 96 -11.53 4.85 -1.94
CA LYS A 96 -11.32 5.81 -3.03
C LYS A 96 -11.43 7.25 -2.53
N GLU A 97 -12.47 7.54 -1.76
CA GLU A 97 -12.72 8.85 -1.17
C GLU A 97 -11.61 9.24 -0.19
N PHE A 98 -11.20 8.32 0.68
CA PHE A 98 -10.07 8.50 1.57
C PHE A 98 -8.78 8.84 0.80
N LEU A 99 -8.48 8.06 -0.23
CA LEU A 99 -7.26 8.25 -1.03
C LEU A 99 -7.27 9.60 -1.77
N ASP A 100 -8.41 10.00 -2.34
CA ASP A 100 -8.54 11.28 -3.03
C ASP A 100 -8.36 12.46 -2.06
N GLU A 101 -8.98 12.39 -0.87
CA GLU A 101 -8.82 13.41 0.15
C GLU A 101 -7.39 13.49 0.68
N LEU A 102 -6.75 12.35 0.94
CA LEU A 102 -5.35 12.31 1.35
C LEU A 102 -4.42 12.92 0.30
N ARG A 103 -4.61 12.57 -0.98
CA ARG A 103 -3.82 13.11 -2.10
C ARG A 103 -4.02 14.61 -2.33
N SER A 104 -5.13 15.18 -1.85
CA SER A 104 -5.36 16.64 -1.91
C SER A 104 -4.51 17.43 -0.90
N VAL A 105 -3.98 16.76 0.12
CA VAL A 105 -3.25 17.41 1.22
C VAL A 105 -1.81 16.92 1.39
N CYS A 106 -1.47 15.73 0.85
CA CYS A 106 -0.16 15.12 1.01
C CYS A 106 0.23 14.28 -0.21
N GLN A 107 1.52 14.24 -0.53
CA GLN A 107 2.06 13.28 -1.49
C GLN A 107 1.82 11.86 -0.96
N THR A 108 1.30 10.97 -1.81
CA THR A 108 0.93 9.62 -1.40
C THR A 108 1.49 8.58 -2.36
N ILE A 109 2.12 7.55 -1.82
CA ILE A 109 2.64 6.40 -2.56
C ILE A 109 2.07 5.13 -1.93
N ILE A 110 1.60 4.21 -2.77
CA ILE A 110 1.23 2.86 -2.34
C ILE A 110 2.48 1.97 -2.43
N LEU A 111 2.77 1.26 -1.35
CA LEU A 111 3.86 0.28 -1.27
C LEU A 111 3.25 -1.10 -1.05
N SER A 112 3.34 -1.97 -2.04
CA SER A 112 2.68 -3.27 -2.00
C SER A 112 3.61 -4.40 -2.43
N ASP A 113 3.42 -5.58 -1.86
CA ASP A 113 4.10 -6.81 -2.28
C ASP A 113 3.35 -7.54 -3.41
N THR A 114 2.24 -7.00 -3.89
CA THR A 114 1.53 -7.47 -5.08
C THR A 114 2.33 -7.26 -6.37
N PHE A 115 1.74 -7.60 -7.51
CA PHE A 115 2.34 -7.46 -8.84
C PHE A 115 1.65 -6.35 -9.64
N SER A 116 2.41 -5.59 -10.41
CA SER A 116 1.90 -4.47 -11.23
C SER A 116 0.76 -4.89 -12.16
N GLN A 117 0.86 -6.09 -12.73
CA GLN A 117 -0.15 -6.64 -13.63
C GLN A 117 -1.46 -6.97 -12.90
N PHE A 118 -1.40 -7.40 -11.62
CA PHE A 118 -2.58 -7.65 -10.80
C PHE A 118 -3.16 -6.34 -10.24
N ALA A 119 -2.31 -5.39 -9.86
CA ALA A 119 -2.74 -4.10 -9.36
C ALA A 119 -3.41 -3.23 -10.46
N ALA A 120 -3.03 -3.38 -11.72
CA ALA A 120 -3.43 -2.47 -12.79
C ALA A 120 -4.96 -2.24 -12.92
N PRO A 121 -5.85 -3.25 -12.87
CA PRO A 121 -7.29 -3.04 -12.88
C PRO A 121 -7.79 -2.23 -11.68
N LEU A 122 -7.25 -2.48 -10.48
CA LEU A 122 -7.62 -1.81 -9.24
C LEU A 122 -7.11 -0.36 -9.20
N MET A 123 -5.90 -0.12 -9.75
CA MET A 123 -5.37 1.26 -9.85
C MET A 123 -6.27 2.15 -10.69
N LYS A 124 -6.88 1.64 -11.75
CA LYS A 124 -7.88 2.39 -12.54
C LYS A 124 -9.06 2.83 -11.68
N LYS A 125 -9.58 1.94 -10.83
CA LYS A 125 -10.69 2.25 -9.90
C LYS A 125 -10.28 3.25 -8.82
N LEU A 126 -9.03 3.23 -8.37
CA LEU A 126 -8.48 4.14 -7.36
C LEU A 126 -7.99 5.49 -7.94
N GLY A 127 -8.17 5.75 -9.25
CA GLY A 127 -7.75 7.01 -9.87
C GLY A 127 -6.26 7.10 -10.16
N MET A 128 -5.64 5.97 -10.51
CA MET A 128 -4.23 5.85 -10.90
C MET A 128 -3.23 6.45 -9.90
N PRO A 129 -3.27 6.04 -8.62
CA PRO A 129 -2.26 6.47 -7.65
C PRO A 129 -0.89 5.91 -8.01
N THR A 130 0.16 6.55 -7.51
CA THR A 130 1.51 6.00 -7.58
C THR A 130 1.61 4.73 -6.76
N ILE A 131 2.09 3.64 -7.35
CA ILE A 131 2.31 2.37 -6.69
C ILE A 131 3.71 1.84 -6.97
N PHE A 132 4.38 1.34 -5.94
CA PHE A 132 5.61 0.56 -6.04
C PHE A 132 5.32 -0.86 -5.59
N CYS A 133 5.45 -1.80 -6.52
CA CYS A 133 5.15 -3.21 -6.33
C CYS A 133 6.10 -4.08 -7.15
N ASN A 134 5.85 -5.37 -7.21
CA ASN A 134 6.65 -6.35 -7.92
C ASN A 134 6.14 -6.55 -9.37
N GLU A 135 6.75 -7.44 -10.12
CA GLU A 135 6.37 -7.75 -11.50
C GLU A 135 6.22 -9.27 -11.71
N LEU A 136 5.22 -9.67 -12.51
CA LEU A 136 5.13 -11.02 -13.03
C LEU A 136 5.99 -11.17 -14.29
N VAL A 137 6.58 -12.34 -14.46
CA VAL A 137 7.19 -12.74 -15.73
C VAL A 137 6.12 -13.44 -16.56
N VAL A 138 5.79 -12.85 -17.70
CA VAL A 138 4.70 -13.32 -18.55
C VAL A 138 5.26 -13.68 -19.92
N ALA A 139 4.97 -14.88 -20.40
CA ALA A 139 5.35 -15.33 -21.73
C ALA A 139 4.47 -14.68 -22.81
N ALA A 140 4.89 -14.78 -24.08
CA ALA A 140 4.20 -14.17 -25.21
C ALA A 140 2.75 -14.66 -25.40
N ASP A 141 2.45 -15.86 -24.95
CA ASP A 141 1.11 -16.48 -24.97
C ASP A 141 0.23 -16.07 -23.78
N GLY A 142 0.73 -15.21 -22.88
CA GLY A 142 0.02 -14.75 -21.68
C GLY A 142 0.19 -15.65 -20.44
N LYS A 143 0.93 -16.74 -20.54
CA LYS A 143 1.20 -17.62 -19.40
C LYS A 143 2.13 -16.93 -18.41
N ILE A 144 1.79 -17.00 -17.13
CA ILE A 144 2.65 -16.52 -16.05
C ILE A 144 3.70 -17.59 -15.75
N THR A 145 4.98 -17.28 -15.99
CA THR A 145 6.09 -18.22 -15.85
C THR A 145 6.96 -17.96 -14.61
N GLY A 146 6.70 -16.88 -13.91
CA GLY A 146 7.44 -16.52 -12.71
C GLY A 146 7.12 -15.12 -12.24
N TYR A 147 7.96 -14.60 -11.36
CA TYR A 147 7.85 -13.25 -10.83
C TYR A 147 9.23 -12.66 -10.53
N LYS A 148 9.26 -11.35 -10.40
CA LYS A 148 10.46 -10.58 -10.09
C LYS A 148 10.16 -9.64 -8.94
N MET A 149 10.83 -9.86 -7.82
CA MET A 149 10.79 -8.92 -6.69
C MET A 149 11.54 -7.64 -7.04
N ARG A 150 10.95 -6.48 -6.76
CA ARG A 150 11.55 -5.17 -7.01
C ARG A 150 12.83 -4.98 -6.20
N CYS A 151 12.76 -5.28 -4.91
CA CYS A 151 13.91 -5.29 -3.99
C CYS A 151 13.55 -6.04 -2.72
N GLU A 152 14.56 -6.39 -1.93
CA GLU A 152 14.36 -7.01 -0.62
C GLU A 152 13.72 -6.03 0.36
N LYS A 153 12.76 -6.51 1.18
CA LYS A 153 12.02 -5.71 2.17
C LYS A 153 11.49 -4.40 1.55
N SER A 154 10.78 -4.53 0.43
CA SER A 154 10.46 -3.46 -0.52
C SER A 154 9.85 -2.23 0.15
N LYS A 155 8.94 -2.39 1.12
CA LYS A 155 8.27 -1.31 1.85
C LYS A 155 9.26 -0.51 2.71
N LEU A 156 10.04 -1.18 3.56
CA LEU A 156 11.08 -0.55 4.39
C LEU A 156 12.16 0.13 3.55
N THR A 157 12.65 -0.57 2.51
CA THR A 157 13.71 -0.06 1.62
C THR A 157 13.26 1.23 0.93
N THR A 158 11.99 1.28 0.49
CA THR A 158 11.41 2.48 -0.15
C THR A 158 11.32 3.65 0.84
N VAL A 159 10.80 3.42 2.05
CA VAL A 159 10.72 4.47 3.08
C VAL A 159 12.09 5.04 3.38
N LYS A 160 13.11 4.20 3.60
CA LYS A 160 14.48 4.65 3.83
C LYS A 160 15.07 5.42 2.64
N ALA A 161 14.77 5.02 1.41
CA ALA A 161 15.21 5.74 0.21
C ALA A 161 14.58 7.13 0.12
N LEU A 162 13.27 7.28 0.38
CA LEU A 162 12.60 8.57 0.43
C LEU A 162 13.20 9.49 1.50
N GLN A 163 13.47 8.95 2.69
CA GLN A 163 14.12 9.69 3.78
C GLN A 163 15.54 10.12 3.41
N SER A 164 16.31 9.29 2.71
CA SER A 164 17.68 9.60 2.29
C SER A 164 17.77 10.77 1.31
N ILE A 165 16.69 11.07 0.60
CA ILE A 165 16.59 12.22 -0.31
C ILE A 165 15.80 13.40 0.31
N GLY A 166 15.56 13.37 1.64
CA GLY A 166 15.09 14.51 2.40
C GLY A 166 13.58 14.57 2.65
N TYR A 167 12.83 13.50 2.38
CA TYR A 167 11.40 13.45 2.72
C TYR A 167 11.16 12.90 4.11
N ASP A 168 10.24 13.51 4.84
CA ASP A 168 9.57 12.84 5.96
C ASP A 168 8.59 11.80 5.43
N THR A 169 8.43 10.70 6.14
CA THR A 169 7.47 9.66 5.78
C THR A 169 6.44 9.42 6.87
N ILE A 170 5.19 9.20 6.47
CA ILE A 170 4.12 8.69 7.31
C ILE A 170 3.72 7.34 6.72
N ALA A 171 3.54 6.30 7.52
CA ALA A 171 3.21 4.99 6.99
C ALA A 171 1.98 4.38 7.66
N SER A 172 1.16 3.66 6.89
CA SER A 172 0.05 2.88 7.40
C SER A 172 -0.10 1.55 6.66
N GLY A 173 -0.42 0.50 7.40
CA GLY A 173 -0.65 -0.86 6.91
C GLY A 173 -1.40 -1.71 7.92
N ASP A 174 -1.77 -2.93 7.53
CA ASP A 174 -2.62 -3.83 8.32
C ASP A 174 -1.88 -5.04 8.89
N SER A 175 -0.71 -5.36 8.36
CA SER A 175 -0.07 -6.67 8.57
C SER A 175 1.41 -6.59 8.98
N PHE A 176 2.01 -7.73 9.32
CA PHE A 176 3.37 -7.80 9.84
C PHE A 176 4.44 -7.31 8.86
N ASN A 177 4.23 -7.45 7.54
CA ASN A 177 5.16 -6.97 6.51
C ASN A 177 5.20 -5.43 6.41
N ASP A 178 4.20 -4.72 6.99
CA ASP A 178 4.13 -3.25 7.05
C ASP A 178 4.92 -2.66 8.19
N LEU A 179 5.17 -3.44 9.24
CA LEU A 179 5.81 -2.95 10.45
C LEU A 179 7.16 -2.29 10.18
N GLY A 180 7.92 -2.81 9.22
CA GLY A 180 9.20 -2.21 8.85
C GLY A 180 9.06 -0.76 8.35
N MET A 181 8.09 -0.47 7.50
CA MET A 181 7.83 0.89 7.01
C MET A 181 7.19 1.77 8.09
N ILE A 182 6.28 1.21 8.91
CA ILE A 182 5.62 1.89 10.02
C ILE A 182 6.65 2.36 11.04
N GLN A 183 7.54 1.46 11.47
CA GLN A 183 8.59 1.75 12.46
C GLN A 183 9.63 2.75 11.98
N ALA A 184 9.95 2.74 10.68
CA ALA A 184 10.96 3.62 10.10
C ALA A 184 10.43 5.03 9.81
N SER A 185 9.11 5.24 9.80
CA SER A 185 8.48 6.50 9.44
C SER A 185 8.40 7.46 10.63
N LYS A 186 8.32 8.77 10.36
CA LYS A 186 8.11 9.84 11.36
C LYS A 186 6.83 9.60 12.17
N ALA A 187 5.77 9.14 11.51
CA ALA A 187 4.54 8.67 12.15
C ALA A 187 4.10 7.37 11.48
N GLY A 188 3.66 6.41 12.29
CA GLY A 188 3.23 5.10 11.84
C GLY A 188 1.88 4.72 12.45
N PHE A 189 1.00 4.14 11.64
CA PHE A 189 -0.37 3.79 12.03
C PHE A 189 -0.70 2.36 11.60
N LEU A 190 -1.40 1.64 12.47
CA LEU A 190 -2.03 0.37 12.16
C LEU A 190 -3.44 0.65 11.64
N PHE A 191 -3.82 0.02 10.53
CA PHE A 191 -5.15 0.19 9.98
C PHE A 191 -5.80 -1.17 9.73
N ARG A 192 -6.93 -1.43 10.40
CA ARG A 192 -7.65 -2.73 10.33
C ARG A 192 -6.77 -3.94 10.62
N SER A 193 -5.76 -3.73 11.45
CA SER A 193 -4.80 -4.77 11.84
C SER A 193 -5.43 -5.77 12.80
N THR A 194 -4.85 -6.97 12.86
CA THR A 194 -5.29 -8.02 13.79
C THR A 194 -5.04 -7.61 15.24
N GLU A 195 -5.85 -8.17 16.17
CA GLU A 195 -5.67 -7.94 17.61
C GLU A 195 -4.29 -8.36 18.10
N GLN A 196 -3.69 -9.37 17.47
CA GLN A 196 -2.33 -9.79 17.80
C GLN A 196 -1.31 -8.68 17.48
N ILE A 197 -1.39 -8.06 16.31
CA ILE A 197 -0.47 -6.97 15.93
C ILE A 197 -0.67 -5.76 16.85
N LYS A 198 -1.92 -5.37 17.14
CA LYS A 198 -2.23 -4.27 18.06
C LYS A 198 -1.65 -4.52 19.46
N LYS A 199 -1.72 -5.75 19.94
CA LYS A 199 -1.17 -6.17 21.24
C LYS A 199 0.35 -6.16 21.27
N ASP A 200 0.99 -6.64 20.19
CA ASP A 200 2.44 -6.75 20.12
C ASP A 200 3.12 -5.39 19.85
N TYR A 201 2.38 -4.44 19.26
CA TYR A 201 2.88 -3.10 18.91
C TYR A 201 1.99 -1.97 19.43
N PRO A 202 1.72 -1.91 20.76
CA PRO A 202 0.79 -0.95 21.36
C PRO A 202 1.22 0.52 21.25
N GLN A 203 2.47 0.77 20.87
CA GLN A 203 2.99 2.12 20.63
C GLN A 203 2.47 2.76 19.35
N TYR A 204 1.88 2.01 18.42
CA TYR A 204 1.32 2.54 17.18
C TYR A 204 -0.20 2.66 17.31
N PRO A 205 -0.76 3.88 17.09
CA PRO A 205 -2.21 4.05 17.04
C PRO A 205 -2.83 3.16 15.98
N ALA A 206 -3.94 2.50 16.35
CA ALA A 206 -4.67 1.61 15.46
C ALA A 206 -6.04 2.22 15.13
N PHE A 207 -6.42 2.18 13.87
CA PHE A 207 -7.68 2.72 13.36
C PHE A 207 -8.43 1.68 12.54
N GLU A 208 -9.76 1.74 12.59
CA GLU A 208 -10.65 0.90 11.78
C GLU A 208 -11.36 1.74 10.69
N GLU A 209 -11.52 3.04 10.93
CA GLU A 209 -12.22 3.95 10.04
C GLU A 209 -11.27 4.88 9.30
N TYR A 210 -11.52 5.09 8.01
CA TYR A 210 -10.70 5.98 7.18
C TYR A 210 -10.67 7.43 7.68
N ALA A 211 -11.77 7.91 8.26
CA ALA A 211 -11.86 9.27 8.78
C ALA A 211 -10.86 9.50 9.92
N ASP A 212 -10.71 8.52 10.82
CA ASP A 212 -9.79 8.59 11.95
C ASP A 212 -8.34 8.49 11.49
N LEU A 213 -8.04 7.55 10.59
CA LEU A 213 -6.72 7.43 9.97
C LEU A 213 -6.31 8.73 9.25
N LEU A 214 -7.24 9.30 8.46
CA LEU A 214 -6.98 10.55 7.74
C LEU A 214 -6.72 11.72 8.68
N ALA A 215 -7.50 11.82 9.76
CA ALA A 215 -7.29 12.85 10.79
C ALA A 215 -5.91 12.71 11.46
N ALA A 216 -5.51 11.47 11.80
CA ALA A 216 -4.20 11.19 12.37
C ALA A 216 -3.05 11.51 11.39
N ILE A 217 -3.18 11.16 10.11
CA ILE A 217 -2.20 11.53 9.08
C ILE A 217 -2.10 13.05 8.97
N LYS A 218 -3.22 13.76 8.82
CA LYS A 218 -3.27 15.25 8.72
C LYS A 218 -2.61 15.94 9.92
N ALA A 219 -2.69 15.38 11.11
CA ALA A 219 -2.06 15.93 12.31
C ALA A 219 -0.53 15.76 12.33
N ASN A 220 0.05 14.95 11.44
CA ASN A 220 1.47 14.62 11.37
C ASN A 220 2.19 15.10 10.09
N ILE A 221 1.45 15.74 9.18
CA ILE A 221 1.99 16.36 7.96
C ILE A 221 2.84 17.61 8.26
#